data_00ab5584071ef9bfb4afedcd2e7aa5df
#
_entry.id   00ab5584071ef9bfb4afedcd2e7aa5df
#
_cell.length_a   1.000
_cell.length_b   1.000
_cell.length_c   1.000
_cell.angle_alpha   90.00
_cell.angle_beta   90.00
_cell.angle_gamma   90.00
#
_symmetry.space_group_name_H-M   'P 1'
#
loop_
_entity.id
_entity.type
_entity.pdbx_description
1 polymer ?
#
loop_
_entity_poly.entity_id
_entity_poly.type
_entity_poly.pdbx_seq_one_letter_code
_entity_poly.pdbx_strand_id
1 'polypeptide(L)'
;LQLLPHLPTLSAKKNGENREVAILVATSGDTGKAALEGFKDVPGTSCTVFYPTDGVSDVQKLQMTTTGGENTHVIALNGNFDDAQSGVKALFSSADFHQQVNARGKVLSSANSINFGRLVPQIVYYFSAYADLLNAGAIALGDEVNFVVPTGNFGNILAGYYARSMGLPVKKLICASNRNNVLTDFFLGGVYDLSLIHISE
;
A
#
# COMPACT_ATOMS: atom_id res chain seq x y z
N LEU A 1 -0.40 6.88 3.98
CA LEU A 1 0.63 6.20 4.78
C LEU A 1 0.94 6.86 6.13
N GLN A 2 0.72 8.17 6.30
CA GLN A 2 0.98 8.86 7.58
C GLN A 2 0.22 8.28 8.78
N LEU A 3 -1.00 7.76 8.57
CA LEU A 3 -1.78 7.12 9.63
C LEU A 3 -1.27 5.70 9.97
N LEU A 4 -0.68 5.01 8.97
CA LEU A 4 -0.30 3.61 9.11
C LEU A 4 0.67 3.32 10.27
N PRO A 5 1.71 4.12 10.53
CA PRO A 5 2.63 3.87 11.64
C PRO A 5 1.96 3.92 13.02
N HIS A 6 0.96 4.77 13.18
CA HIS A 6 0.28 4.95 14.47
C HIS A 6 -0.68 3.80 14.79
N LEU A 7 -1.22 3.10 13.79
CA LEU A 7 -2.13 1.98 14.02
C LEU A 7 -1.44 0.78 14.69
N PRO A 8 -0.31 0.24 14.18
CA PRO A 8 0.38 -0.86 14.83
C PRO A 8 0.98 -0.47 16.18
N THR A 9 1.51 0.75 16.35
CA THR A 9 2.07 1.19 17.64
C THR A 9 1.01 1.32 18.72
N LEU A 10 -0.16 1.89 18.39
CA LEU A 10 -1.31 1.96 19.31
C LEU A 10 -1.87 0.57 19.61
N SER A 11 -1.98 -0.30 18.59
CA SER A 11 -2.44 -1.68 18.76
C SER A 11 -1.46 -2.48 19.64
N ALA A 12 -0.16 -2.37 19.39
CA ALA A 12 0.87 -2.99 20.18
C ALA A 12 0.76 -2.60 21.66
N LYS A 13 0.72 -1.30 21.93
CA LYS A 13 0.54 -0.76 23.28
C LYS A 13 -0.73 -1.29 23.95
N LYS A 14 -1.86 -1.32 23.23
CA LYS A 14 -3.16 -1.81 23.78
C LYS A 14 -3.13 -3.29 24.10
N ASN A 15 -2.38 -4.09 23.34
CA ASN A 15 -2.30 -5.54 23.49
C ASN A 15 -1.10 -6.01 24.35
N GLY A 16 -0.35 -5.08 24.95
CA GLY A 16 0.83 -5.41 25.75
C GLY A 16 2.02 -5.95 24.93
N GLU A 17 2.04 -5.69 23.61
CA GLU A 17 3.16 -6.06 22.75
C GLU A 17 4.27 -4.99 22.88
N ASN A 18 5.44 -5.44 23.32
CA ASN A 18 6.60 -4.57 23.58
C ASN A 18 7.69 -4.68 22.49
N ARG A 19 7.51 -5.57 21.52
CA ARG A 19 8.48 -5.73 20.42
C ARG A 19 8.37 -4.58 19.44
N GLU A 20 9.50 -4.22 18.85
CA GLU A 20 9.56 -3.27 17.74
C GLU A 20 8.90 -3.84 16.49
N VAL A 21 8.11 -3.04 15.78
CA VAL A 21 7.50 -3.43 14.51
C VAL A 21 8.48 -3.16 13.38
N ALA A 22 9.05 -4.21 12.81
CA ALA A 22 9.96 -4.12 11.66
C ALA A 22 9.16 -4.18 10.35
N ILE A 23 9.11 -3.04 9.65
CA ILE A 23 8.40 -2.87 8.38
C ILE A 23 9.33 -3.20 7.22
N LEU A 24 8.97 -4.18 6.39
CA LEU A 24 9.66 -4.49 5.15
C LEU A 24 8.80 -4.06 3.96
N VAL A 25 9.39 -3.36 3.02
CA VAL A 25 8.72 -2.81 1.83
C VAL A 25 9.54 -3.11 0.59
N ALA A 26 8.95 -3.79 -0.39
CA ALA A 26 9.46 -3.78 -1.76
C ALA A 26 8.77 -2.66 -2.54
N THR A 27 9.52 -1.88 -3.31
CA THR A 27 8.97 -0.75 -4.05
C THR A 27 9.61 -0.61 -5.44
N SER A 28 8.82 -0.10 -6.37
CA SER A 28 9.30 0.44 -7.65
C SER A 28 9.33 1.99 -7.67
N GLY A 29 9.08 2.64 -6.51
CA GLY A 29 9.12 4.11 -6.41
C GLY A 29 8.32 4.69 -5.24
N ASP A 30 7.16 5.25 -5.51
CA ASP A 30 6.40 6.11 -4.59
C ASP A 30 5.99 5.47 -3.25
N THR A 31 5.68 4.18 -3.26
CA THR A 31 5.33 3.46 -2.02
C THR A 31 6.50 3.44 -1.03
N GLY A 32 7.73 3.27 -1.53
CA GLY A 32 8.93 3.27 -0.69
C GLY A 32 9.14 4.61 -0.01
N LYS A 33 9.13 5.70 -0.80
CA LYS A 33 9.24 7.06 -0.27
C LYS A 33 8.15 7.36 0.77
N ALA A 34 6.90 7.03 0.45
CA ALA A 34 5.78 7.28 1.35
C ALA A 34 5.86 6.45 2.65
N ALA A 35 6.40 5.22 2.59
CA ALA A 35 6.63 4.41 3.78
C ALA A 35 7.74 5.01 4.65
N LEU A 36 8.88 5.39 4.05
CA LEU A 36 9.96 6.04 4.77
C LEU A 36 9.50 7.30 5.51
N GLU A 37 8.79 8.20 4.82
CA GLU A 37 8.25 9.41 5.45
C GLU A 37 7.22 9.12 6.56
N GLY A 38 6.38 8.10 6.34
CA GLY A 38 5.37 7.76 7.33
C GLY A 38 5.95 7.17 8.61
N PHE A 39 6.99 6.32 8.49
CA PHE A 39 7.62 5.62 9.62
C PHE A 39 8.84 6.35 10.20
N LYS A 40 9.31 7.42 9.55
CA LYS A 40 10.47 8.18 9.99
C LYS A 40 10.32 8.59 11.46
N ASP A 41 11.29 8.18 12.26
CA ASP A 41 11.42 8.52 13.68
C ASP A 41 10.18 8.18 14.54
N VAL A 42 9.31 7.25 14.06
CA VAL A 42 8.17 6.78 14.85
C VAL A 42 8.66 5.74 15.87
N PRO A 43 8.53 5.99 17.17
CA PRO A 43 9.02 5.10 18.22
C PRO A 43 8.42 3.68 18.12
N GLY A 44 9.24 2.67 18.37
CA GLY A 44 8.82 1.27 18.33
C GLY A 44 8.63 0.71 16.92
N THR A 45 9.15 1.41 15.90
CA THR A 45 9.13 0.93 14.51
C THR A 45 10.49 1.04 13.86
N SER A 46 10.78 0.15 12.90
CA SER A 46 11.85 0.33 11.91
C SER A 46 11.29 0.05 10.52
N CYS A 47 11.75 0.79 9.53
CA CYS A 47 11.29 0.67 8.14
C CYS A 47 12.45 0.42 7.20
N THR A 48 12.44 -0.74 6.53
CA THR A 48 13.43 -1.09 5.51
C THR A 48 12.77 -1.18 4.16
N VAL A 49 13.23 -0.37 3.22
CA VAL A 49 12.75 -0.31 1.84
C VAL A 49 13.77 -0.96 0.92
N PHE A 50 13.32 -1.95 0.16
CA PHE A 50 14.09 -2.60 -0.90
C PHE A 50 13.61 -2.08 -2.25
N TYR A 51 14.53 -1.63 -3.09
CA TYR A 51 14.22 -1.16 -4.44
C TYR A 51 15.21 -1.72 -5.47
N PRO A 52 14.78 -1.98 -6.72
CA PRO A 52 15.68 -2.41 -7.76
C PRO A 52 16.56 -1.24 -8.21
N THR A 53 17.82 -1.54 -8.52
CA THR A 53 18.76 -0.52 -9.07
C THR A 53 18.28 0.01 -10.42
N ASP A 54 17.64 -0.86 -11.20
CA ASP A 54 17.05 -0.54 -12.49
C ASP A 54 15.51 -0.48 -12.38
N GLY A 55 14.89 0.46 -13.11
CA GLY A 55 13.43 0.60 -13.13
C GLY A 55 12.83 1.55 -12.09
N VAL A 56 13.67 2.23 -11.28
CA VAL A 56 13.26 3.34 -10.42
C VAL A 56 13.88 4.63 -10.97
N SER A 57 13.10 5.68 -11.13
CA SER A 57 13.61 6.95 -11.63
C SER A 57 14.64 7.56 -10.65
N ASP A 58 15.58 8.35 -11.19
CA ASP A 58 16.59 9.02 -10.37
C ASP A 58 15.97 9.92 -9.29
N VAL A 59 14.85 10.57 -9.61
CA VAL A 59 14.12 11.41 -8.67
C VAL A 59 13.56 10.58 -7.52
N GLN A 60 12.90 9.46 -7.81
CA GLN A 60 12.35 8.57 -6.78
C GLN A 60 13.46 7.95 -5.92
N LYS A 61 14.57 7.54 -6.55
CA LYS A 61 15.75 7.03 -5.84
C LYS A 61 16.30 8.09 -4.89
N LEU A 62 16.48 9.32 -5.38
CA LEU A 62 16.98 10.43 -4.57
C LEU A 62 16.01 10.74 -3.42
N GLN A 63 14.71 10.77 -3.67
CA GLN A 63 13.70 10.97 -2.64
C GLN A 63 13.78 9.93 -1.52
N MET A 64 13.99 8.65 -1.84
CA MET A 64 14.14 7.60 -0.83
C MET A 64 15.44 7.73 -0.05
N THR A 65 16.56 7.90 -0.75
CA THR A 65 17.90 7.92 -0.13
C THR A 65 18.17 9.18 0.71
N THR A 66 17.42 10.26 0.49
CA THR A 66 17.56 11.52 1.25
C THR A 66 16.51 11.71 2.34
N THR A 67 15.59 10.75 2.54
CA THR A 67 14.54 10.89 3.59
C THR A 67 15.15 11.03 4.99
N GLY A 68 16.24 10.34 5.28
CA GLY A 68 16.84 10.30 6.61
C GLY A 68 15.95 9.57 7.61
N GLY A 69 16.30 9.71 8.93
CA GLY A 69 15.62 9.03 10.03
C GLY A 69 16.50 7.93 10.62
N GLU A 70 16.50 7.81 11.96
CA GLU A 70 17.34 6.83 12.66
C GLU A 70 16.83 5.39 12.50
N ASN A 71 15.54 5.24 12.24
CA ASN A 71 14.86 3.95 12.12
C ASN A 71 14.51 3.57 10.67
N THR A 72 15.01 4.30 9.68
CA THR A 72 14.72 4.05 8.25
C THR A 72 15.96 3.56 7.50
N HIS A 73 15.78 2.56 6.65
CA HIS A 73 16.85 1.94 5.88
C HIS A 73 16.41 1.79 4.43
N VAL A 74 17.31 2.09 3.50
CA VAL A 74 17.07 2.00 2.05
C VAL A 74 18.14 1.10 1.44
N ILE A 75 17.70 0.01 0.81
CA ILE A 75 18.57 -1.03 0.26
C ILE A 75 18.29 -1.19 -1.23
N ALA A 76 19.31 -0.96 -2.05
CA ALA A 76 19.25 -1.23 -3.47
C ALA A 76 19.54 -2.72 -3.73
N LEU A 77 18.77 -3.32 -4.64
CA LEU A 77 18.96 -4.69 -5.09
C LEU A 77 19.35 -4.73 -6.57
N ASN A 78 20.31 -5.59 -6.90
CA ASN A 78 20.58 -5.91 -8.30
C ASN A 78 19.50 -6.87 -8.81
N GLY A 79 18.57 -6.36 -9.63
CA GLY A 79 17.42 -7.09 -10.11
C GLY A 79 16.28 -6.14 -10.47
N ASN A 80 15.12 -6.69 -10.70
CA ASN A 80 13.90 -5.95 -11.01
C ASN A 80 12.94 -5.87 -9.79
N PHE A 81 11.80 -5.20 -9.97
CA PHE A 81 10.81 -5.07 -8.90
C PHE A 81 10.24 -6.42 -8.43
N ASP A 82 10.05 -7.38 -9.35
CA ASP A 82 9.51 -8.70 -9.00
C ASP A 82 10.50 -9.49 -8.13
N ASP A 83 11.81 -9.32 -8.36
CA ASP A 83 12.87 -9.91 -7.52
C ASP A 83 12.79 -9.35 -6.10
N ALA A 84 12.67 -8.02 -5.98
CA ALA A 84 12.53 -7.35 -4.68
C ALA A 84 11.25 -7.81 -3.94
N GLN A 85 10.13 -7.88 -4.66
CA GLN A 85 8.84 -8.30 -4.10
C GLN A 85 8.86 -9.78 -3.68
N SER A 86 9.43 -10.64 -4.51
CA SER A 86 9.56 -12.07 -4.23
C SER A 86 10.48 -12.32 -3.04
N GLY A 87 11.58 -11.58 -2.94
CA GLY A 87 12.48 -11.61 -1.80
C GLY A 87 11.77 -11.22 -0.49
N VAL A 88 11.04 -10.13 -0.48
CA VAL A 88 10.25 -9.70 0.69
C VAL A 88 9.18 -10.74 1.04
N LYS A 89 8.46 -11.29 0.07
CA LYS A 89 7.48 -12.36 0.31
C LYS A 89 8.14 -13.63 0.91
N ALA A 90 9.32 -13.99 0.43
CA ALA A 90 10.07 -15.12 0.95
C ALA A 90 10.47 -14.91 2.42
N LEU A 91 10.90 -13.70 2.79
CA LEU A 91 11.18 -13.35 4.19
C LEU A 91 9.92 -13.48 5.07
N PHE A 92 8.77 -13.03 4.59
CA PHE A 92 7.49 -13.19 5.32
C PHE A 92 7.03 -14.64 5.44
N SER A 93 7.43 -15.52 4.52
CA SER A 93 7.08 -16.94 4.55
C SER A 93 8.10 -17.80 5.31
N SER A 94 9.26 -17.26 5.65
CA SER A 94 10.35 -17.98 6.30
C SER A 94 10.16 -18.06 7.80
N ALA A 95 9.87 -19.26 8.35
CA ALA A 95 9.75 -19.50 9.78
C ALA A 95 11.07 -19.19 10.53
N ASP A 96 12.21 -19.55 9.93
CA ASP A 96 13.54 -19.29 10.50
C ASP A 96 13.81 -17.77 10.61
N PHE A 97 13.48 -17.01 9.57
CA PHE A 97 13.63 -15.55 9.61
C PHE A 97 12.72 -14.92 10.67
N HIS A 98 11.47 -15.36 10.79
CA HIS A 98 10.57 -14.92 11.87
C HIS A 98 11.16 -15.21 13.24
N GLN A 99 11.73 -16.40 13.45
CA GLN A 99 12.38 -16.75 14.72
C GLN A 99 13.57 -15.84 15.03
N GLN A 100 14.41 -15.56 14.03
CA GLN A 100 15.57 -14.67 14.20
C GLN A 100 15.14 -13.22 14.52
N VAL A 101 14.08 -12.71 13.86
CA VAL A 101 13.53 -11.37 14.11
C VAL A 101 12.91 -11.29 15.51
N ASN A 102 12.13 -12.31 15.90
CA ASN A 102 11.52 -12.40 17.23
C ASN A 102 12.58 -12.47 18.34
N ALA A 103 13.66 -13.22 18.14
CA ALA A 103 14.76 -13.30 19.10
C ALA A 103 15.47 -11.95 19.33
N ARG A 104 15.34 -11.03 18.38
CA ARG A 104 15.84 -9.64 18.47
C ARG A 104 14.80 -8.65 19.01
N GLY A 105 13.69 -9.13 19.57
CA GLY A 105 12.63 -8.29 20.12
C GLY A 105 11.85 -7.53 19.06
N LYS A 106 11.75 -8.04 17.83
CA LYS A 106 11.04 -7.42 16.72
C LYS A 106 9.93 -8.33 16.19
N VAL A 107 8.92 -7.73 15.55
CA VAL A 107 7.85 -8.42 14.84
C VAL A 107 7.72 -7.86 13.42
N LEU A 108 7.59 -8.75 12.45
CA LEU A 108 7.51 -8.34 11.04
C LEU A 108 6.13 -7.77 10.68
N SER A 109 6.14 -6.72 9.87
CA SER A 109 4.96 -6.17 9.22
C SER A 109 5.34 -5.57 7.86
N SER A 110 4.36 -5.19 7.05
CA SER A 110 4.58 -4.62 5.73
C SER A 110 3.79 -3.34 5.56
N ALA A 111 4.34 -2.39 4.79
CA ALA A 111 3.62 -1.22 4.31
C ALA A 111 3.19 -1.33 2.83
N ASN A 112 3.28 -2.49 2.23
CA ASN A 112 2.75 -2.76 0.89
C ASN A 112 1.21 -2.84 0.89
N SER A 113 0.62 -2.87 -0.31
CA SER A 113 -0.85 -2.85 -0.51
C SER A 113 -1.61 -4.03 0.11
N ILE A 114 -0.91 -5.11 0.46
CA ILE A 114 -1.46 -6.26 1.19
C ILE A 114 -1.87 -5.91 2.63
N ASN A 115 -1.36 -4.82 3.19
CA ASN A 115 -1.71 -4.41 4.54
C ASN A 115 -3.06 -3.68 4.55
N PHE A 116 -4.02 -4.24 5.29
CA PHE A 116 -5.36 -3.67 5.43
C PHE A 116 -5.35 -2.25 6.01
N GLY A 117 -4.36 -1.92 6.84
CA GLY A 117 -4.14 -0.56 7.35
C GLY A 117 -3.82 0.47 6.25
N ARG A 118 -3.44 0.02 5.03
CA ARG A 118 -3.34 0.90 3.85
C ARG A 118 -4.67 1.09 3.13
N LEU A 119 -5.57 0.12 3.24
CA LEU A 119 -6.87 0.16 2.56
C LEU A 119 -7.88 1.01 3.32
N VAL A 120 -7.96 0.81 4.64
CA VAL A 120 -8.96 1.49 5.51
C VAL A 120 -8.96 3.01 5.35
N PRO A 121 -7.83 3.73 5.38
CA PRO A 121 -7.84 5.18 5.22
C PRO A 121 -8.34 5.64 3.84
N GLN A 122 -8.25 4.79 2.83
CA GLN A 122 -8.72 5.13 1.48
C GLN A 122 -10.23 5.14 1.38
N ILE A 123 -10.95 4.46 2.27
CA ILE A 123 -12.42 4.52 2.34
C ILE A 123 -12.87 5.97 2.57
N VAL A 124 -12.14 6.72 3.39
CA VAL A 124 -12.43 8.12 3.71
C VAL A 124 -12.45 9.01 2.46
N TYR A 125 -11.63 8.73 1.45
CA TYR A 125 -11.59 9.53 0.22
C TYR A 125 -12.94 9.57 -0.50
N TYR A 126 -13.67 8.46 -0.51
CA TYR A 126 -14.98 8.35 -1.16
C TYR A 126 -16.04 9.15 -0.40
N PHE A 127 -16.03 9.07 0.93
CA PHE A 127 -16.94 9.88 1.76
C PHE A 127 -16.62 11.36 1.67
N SER A 128 -15.33 11.73 1.67
CA SER A 128 -14.89 13.12 1.53
C SER A 128 -15.31 13.69 0.18
N ALA A 129 -15.03 12.99 -0.92
CA ALA A 129 -15.42 13.44 -2.25
C ALA A 129 -16.95 13.59 -2.39
N TYR A 130 -17.72 12.69 -1.81
CA TYR A 130 -19.18 12.80 -1.79
C TYR A 130 -19.64 14.03 -0.98
N ALA A 131 -19.04 14.25 0.20
CA ALA A 131 -19.34 15.41 1.02
C ALA A 131 -18.98 16.73 0.32
N ASP A 132 -17.87 16.76 -0.43
CA ASP A 132 -17.46 17.94 -1.21
C ASP A 132 -18.49 18.27 -2.31
N LEU A 133 -19.03 17.27 -2.98
CA LEU A 133 -20.12 17.45 -3.96
C LEU A 133 -21.40 18.01 -3.33
N LEU A 134 -21.76 17.50 -2.14
CA LEU A 134 -22.89 18.02 -1.37
C LEU A 134 -22.67 19.47 -0.96
N ASN A 135 -21.51 19.80 -0.44
CA ASN A 135 -21.17 21.14 0.01
C ASN A 135 -21.13 22.14 -1.16
N ALA A 136 -20.74 21.68 -2.35
CA ALA A 136 -20.76 22.48 -3.58
C ALA A 136 -22.18 22.62 -4.18
N GLY A 137 -23.19 21.96 -3.61
CA GLY A 137 -24.54 21.94 -4.18
C GLY A 137 -24.66 21.22 -5.52
N ALA A 138 -23.67 20.40 -5.88
CA ALA A 138 -23.65 19.67 -7.15
C ALA A 138 -24.58 18.45 -7.15
N ILE A 139 -24.87 17.92 -5.95
CA ILE A 139 -25.78 16.81 -5.71
C ILE A 139 -26.61 17.06 -4.44
N ALA A 140 -27.74 16.38 -4.30
CA ALA A 140 -28.52 16.29 -3.06
C ALA A 140 -28.12 15.07 -2.25
N LEU A 141 -28.41 15.07 -0.95
CA LEU A 141 -28.15 13.92 -0.09
C LEU A 141 -28.95 12.70 -0.56
N GLY A 142 -28.28 11.61 -0.81
CA GLY A 142 -28.86 10.37 -1.32
C GLY A 142 -28.72 10.20 -2.83
N ASP A 143 -28.32 11.23 -3.56
CA ASP A 143 -28.04 11.10 -5.00
C ASP A 143 -26.87 10.13 -5.25
N GLU A 144 -27.06 9.22 -6.19
CA GLU A 144 -26.02 8.26 -6.55
C GLU A 144 -24.91 8.89 -7.41
N VAL A 145 -23.67 8.60 -7.07
CA VAL A 145 -22.48 9.05 -7.82
C VAL A 145 -21.71 7.88 -8.43
N ASN A 146 -21.00 8.16 -9.53
CA ASN A 146 -20.05 7.24 -10.11
C ASN A 146 -18.62 7.66 -9.72
N PHE A 147 -17.78 6.69 -9.35
CA PHE A 147 -16.36 6.90 -9.14
C PHE A 147 -15.56 6.23 -10.24
N VAL A 148 -14.69 6.99 -10.90
CA VAL A 148 -13.69 6.47 -11.84
C VAL A 148 -12.38 6.34 -11.08
N VAL A 149 -11.83 5.14 -11.06
CA VAL A 149 -10.67 4.80 -10.23
C VAL A 149 -9.63 4.11 -11.12
N PRO A 150 -8.39 4.62 -11.17
CA PRO A 150 -7.30 3.90 -11.85
C PRO A 150 -7.09 2.53 -11.24
N THR A 151 -6.74 1.55 -12.08
CA THR A 151 -6.54 0.15 -11.69
C THR A 151 -5.55 0.02 -10.52
N GLY A 152 -4.33 0.53 -10.66
CA GLY A 152 -3.27 0.40 -9.68
C GLY A 152 -3.19 -1.02 -9.12
N ASN A 153 -2.95 -1.14 -7.82
CA ASN A 153 -2.99 -2.43 -7.10
C ASN A 153 -4.40 -2.86 -6.66
N PHE A 154 -5.43 -2.30 -7.27
CA PHE A 154 -6.85 -2.56 -7.00
C PHE A 154 -7.33 -2.20 -5.56
N GLY A 155 -6.44 -1.72 -4.70
CA GLY A 155 -6.75 -1.36 -3.31
C GLY A 155 -7.69 -0.15 -3.21
N ASN A 156 -7.50 0.87 -4.04
CA ASN A 156 -8.34 2.07 -3.98
C ASN A 156 -9.78 1.76 -4.40
N ILE A 157 -10.01 1.04 -5.49
CA ILE A 157 -11.38 0.67 -5.92
C ILE A 157 -12.05 -0.29 -4.92
N LEU A 158 -11.29 -1.17 -4.26
CA LEU A 158 -11.77 -2.01 -3.18
C LEU A 158 -12.23 -1.16 -1.98
N ALA A 159 -11.52 -0.08 -1.65
CA ALA A 159 -11.95 0.88 -0.64
C ALA A 159 -13.29 1.57 -1.02
N GLY A 160 -13.48 1.86 -2.31
CA GLY A 160 -14.77 2.34 -2.85
C GLY A 160 -15.90 1.33 -2.68
N TYR A 161 -15.60 0.06 -2.89
CA TYR A 161 -16.56 -1.03 -2.63
C TYR A 161 -16.96 -1.09 -1.14
N TYR A 162 -15.99 -0.95 -0.24
CA TYR A 162 -16.30 -0.87 1.20
C TYR A 162 -17.11 0.39 1.54
N ALA A 163 -16.77 1.55 0.97
CA ALA A 163 -17.57 2.77 1.16
C ALA A 163 -19.02 2.57 0.75
N ARG A 164 -19.27 1.93 -0.41
CA ARG A 164 -20.62 1.55 -0.86
C ARG A 164 -21.30 0.61 0.12
N SER A 165 -20.59 -0.41 0.59
CA SER A 165 -21.12 -1.39 1.56
C SER A 165 -21.43 -0.74 2.92
N MET A 166 -20.79 0.36 3.25
CA MET A 166 -21.07 1.18 4.43
C MET A 166 -22.24 2.16 4.24
N GLY A 167 -22.85 2.18 3.06
CA GLY A 167 -24.05 2.99 2.78
C GLY A 167 -23.79 4.25 1.97
N LEU A 168 -22.56 4.50 1.47
CA LEU A 168 -22.33 5.61 0.55
C LEU A 168 -23.11 5.38 -0.76
N PRO A 169 -23.86 6.38 -1.30
CA PRO A 169 -24.64 6.23 -2.52
C PRO A 169 -23.74 6.15 -3.76
N VAL A 170 -23.12 4.99 -3.98
CA VAL A 170 -22.27 4.70 -5.14
C VAL A 170 -23.03 3.88 -6.15
N LYS A 171 -23.27 4.45 -7.33
CA LYS A 171 -23.93 3.76 -8.44
C LYS A 171 -22.99 2.79 -9.13
N LYS A 172 -21.83 3.28 -9.59
CA LYS A 172 -20.80 2.48 -10.27
C LYS A 172 -19.42 2.83 -9.76
N LEU A 173 -18.61 1.80 -9.63
CA LEU A 173 -17.15 1.90 -9.54
C LEU A 173 -16.61 1.53 -10.93
N ILE A 174 -15.98 2.49 -11.59
CA ILE A 174 -15.45 2.34 -12.95
C ILE A 174 -13.94 2.22 -12.84
N CYS A 175 -13.42 1.03 -13.13
CA CYS A 175 -11.98 0.79 -13.15
C CYS A 175 -11.40 1.29 -14.46
N ALA A 176 -10.54 2.29 -14.40
CA ALA A 176 -9.82 2.81 -15.56
C ALA A 176 -8.45 2.13 -15.66
N SER A 177 -8.18 1.48 -16.79
CA SER A 177 -6.89 0.85 -17.08
C SER A 177 -6.18 1.53 -18.25
N ASN A 178 -4.87 1.44 -18.26
CA ASN A 178 -4.02 1.75 -19.41
C ASN A 178 -3.91 0.50 -20.31
N ARG A 179 -2.81 0.35 -21.05
CA ARG A 179 -2.55 -0.83 -21.89
C ARG A 179 -2.41 -2.12 -21.08
N ASN A 180 -2.06 -2.01 -19.80
CA ASN A 180 -2.08 -3.14 -18.87
C ASN A 180 -3.52 -3.36 -18.37
N ASN A 181 -4.33 -4.07 -19.16
CA ASN A 181 -5.76 -4.26 -18.94
C ASN A 181 -6.13 -5.68 -18.50
N VAL A 182 -5.21 -6.43 -17.89
CA VAL A 182 -5.39 -7.83 -17.45
C VAL A 182 -6.68 -8.04 -16.67
N LEU A 183 -7.04 -7.09 -15.81
CA LEU A 183 -8.30 -7.16 -15.05
C LEU A 183 -9.52 -6.97 -15.93
N THR A 184 -9.45 -6.15 -16.98
CA THR A 184 -10.53 -6.02 -17.96
C THR A 184 -10.79 -7.35 -18.65
N ASP A 185 -9.73 -8.00 -19.13
CA ASP A 185 -9.81 -9.29 -19.79
C ASP A 185 -10.34 -10.37 -18.84
N PHE A 186 -9.90 -10.33 -17.57
CA PHE A 186 -10.44 -11.21 -16.54
C PHE A 186 -11.94 -10.99 -16.31
N PHE A 187 -12.41 -9.76 -16.19
CA PHE A 187 -13.84 -9.48 -16.00
C PHE A 187 -14.69 -9.87 -17.20
N LEU A 188 -14.15 -9.77 -18.41
CA LEU A 188 -14.87 -10.15 -19.63
C LEU A 188 -14.81 -11.65 -19.91
N GLY A 189 -13.67 -12.29 -19.67
CA GLY A 189 -13.40 -13.67 -20.03
C GLY A 189 -13.48 -14.69 -18.87
N GLY A 190 -13.47 -14.22 -17.62
CA GLY A 190 -13.46 -15.06 -16.42
C GLY A 190 -12.14 -15.78 -16.16
N VAL A 191 -11.12 -15.57 -16.99
CA VAL A 191 -9.79 -16.19 -16.87
C VAL A 191 -8.77 -15.15 -16.48
N TYR A 192 -8.09 -15.36 -15.35
CA TYR A 192 -6.99 -14.50 -14.89
C TYR A 192 -5.68 -15.02 -15.45
N ASP A 193 -5.17 -14.39 -16.51
CA ASP A 193 -3.94 -14.79 -17.17
C ASP A 193 -2.72 -14.20 -16.45
N LEU A 194 -1.99 -15.06 -15.77
CA LEU A 194 -0.79 -14.68 -15.03
C LEU A 194 0.38 -14.27 -15.94
N SER A 195 0.39 -14.68 -17.21
CA SER A 195 1.46 -14.33 -18.15
C SER A 195 1.46 -12.86 -18.53
N LEU A 196 0.33 -12.17 -18.37
CA LEU A 196 0.15 -10.75 -18.69
C LEU A 196 0.46 -9.81 -17.53
N ILE A 197 0.70 -10.32 -16.31
CA ILE A 197 0.92 -9.50 -15.10
C ILE A 197 2.24 -8.72 -15.17
N HIS A 198 3.20 -9.17 -15.98
CA HIS A 198 4.54 -8.59 -16.10
C HIS A 198 4.66 -7.45 -17.12
N ILE A 199 3.54 -7.01 -17.71
CA ILE A 199 3.56 -5.83 -18.56
C ILE A 199 3.69 -4.62 -17.62
N SER A 200 4.91 -4.14 -17.44
CA SER A 200 5.21 -2.93 -16.63
C SER A 200 4.46 -1.71 -17.16
N GLU A 201 4.01 -0.88 -16.23
CA GLU A 201 3.46 0.45 -16.54
C GLU A 201 4.45 1.33 -17.31
#